data_ed20259b521c2fc0a2af0d29edcc685d
#
_entry.id   ed20259b521c2fc0a2af0d29edcc685d
#
_cell.length_a   1.000
_cell.length_b   1.000
_cell.length_c   1.000
_cell.angle_alpha   90.00
_cell.angle_beta   90.00
_cell.angle_gamma   90.00
#
_symmetry.space_group_name_H-M   'P 1'
#
loop_
_entity.id
_entity.type
_entity.pdbx_description
1 polymer ?
#
loop_
_entity_poly.entity_id
_entity_poly.type
_entity_poly.pdbx_seq_one_letter_code
_entity_poly.pdbx_strand_id
1 'polypeptide(L)'
;MATKKATGKAKATGGKILDAALELFRTQGFEATTMREIAAKADVATGAAYYYFPSKDAIVMAFYQRAFDEMQPRIQEAMESAGGLESRMRALIRVKFEHFGPNRAVLRGILKNGADPMHPVSPFSKETKVFREMEIGWFRQIFMECGLRMPGDLETRMPEVLWLLHIGVVFFWIADDSARQANTKRLLDQGMNTVTALLRLAGPAAVREAS
;
A
#
# COMPACT_ATOMS: atom_id res chain seq x y z
N MET A 1 -9.79 -19.70 30.07
CA MET A 1 -10.74 -19.51 28.97
C MET A 1 -11.30 -18.08 28.81
N ALA A 2 -11.27 -17.23 29.82
CA ALA A 2 -11.80 -15.85 29.76
C ALA A 2 -10.96 -14.88 28.89
N THR A 3 -9.65 -14.99 28.85
CA THR A 3 -8.72 -14.08 28.13
C THR A 3 -8.88 -14.16 26.60
N LYS A 4 -9.17 -15.33 26.03
CA LYS A 4 -9.33 -15.50 24.57
C LYS A 4 -10.65 -14.91 24.05
N LYS A 5 -11.69 -14.87 24.90
CA LYS A 5 -13.02 -14.29 24.57
C LYS A 5 -13.01 -12.76 24.66
N ALA A 6 -12.23 -12.19 25.61
CA ALA A 6 -12.05 -10.74 25.76
C ALA A 6 -11.26 -10.15 24.57
N THR A 7 -10.21 -10.81 24.11
CA THR A 7 -9.43 -10.42 22.92
C THR A 7 -10.25 -10.49 21.63
N GLY A 8 -11.12 -11.47 21.48
CA GLY A 8 -12.00 -11.60 20.30
C GLY A 8 -13.03 -10.47 20.22
N LYS A 9 -13.67 -10.11 21.35
CA LYS A 9 -14.65 -9.02 21.42
C LYS A 9 -13.99 -7.65 21.19
N ALA A 10 -12.79 -7.45 21.73
CA ALA A 10 -12.03 -6.22 21.51
C ALA A 10 -11.66 -6.06 20.02
N LYS A 11 -11.16 -7.13 19.38
CA LYS A 11 -10.83 -7.12 17.94
C LYS A 11 -12.07 -6.85 17.08
N ALA A 12 -13.22 -7.43 17.43
CA ALA A 12 -14.47 -7.19 16.72
C ALA A 12 -14.96 -5.74 16.86
N THR A 13 -14.83 -5.13 18.05
CA THR A 13 -15.21 -3.72 18.27
C THR A 13 -14.28 -2.78 17.49
N GLY A 14 -12.96 -3.01 17.52
CA GLY A 14 -12.00 -2.23 16.73
C GLY A 14 -12.30 -2.33 15.23
N GLY A 15 -12.65 -3.52 14.74
CA GLY A 15 -13.09 -3.71 13.35
C GLY A 15 -14.33 -2.91 12.98
N LYS A 16 -15.37 -2.91 13.82
CA LYS A 16 -16.58 -2.11 13.60
C LYS A 16 -16.27 -0.60 13.51
N ILE A 17 -15.40 -0.10 14.39
CA ILE A 17 -15.01 1.32 14.39
C ILE A 17 -14.25 1.66 13.10
N LEU A 18 -13.33 0.79 12.68
CA LEU A 18 -12.58 0.97 11.43
C LEU A 18 -13.51 0.97 10.22
N ASP A 19 -14.46 0.03 10.12
CA ASP A 19 -15.40 -0.05 9.01
C ASP A 19 -16.32 1.17 8.94
N ALA A 20 -16.85 1.62 10.09
CA ALA A 20 -17.65 2.84 10.22
C ALA A 20 -16.85 4.08 9.77
N ALA A 21 -15.58 4.18 10.16
CA ALA A 21 -14.71 5.27 9.76
C ALA A 21 -14.47 5.29 8.25
N LEU A 22 -14.14 4.14 7.65
CA LEU A 22 -13.91 4.04 6.21
C LEU A 22 -15.16 4.38 5.40
N GLU A 23 -16.34 4.02 5.88
CA GLU A 23 -17.60 4.40 5.23
C GLU A 23 -17.81 5.91 5.29
N LEU A 24 -17.60 6.56 6.45
CA LEU A 24 -17.69 8.01 6.58
C LEU A 24 -16.62 8.74 5.76
N PHE A 25 -15.39 8.23 5.73
CA PHE A 25 -14.33 8.80 4.89
C PHE A 25 -14.66 8.73 3.40
N ARG A 26 -15.37 7.69 2.94
CA ARG A 26 -15.84 7.57 1.56
C ARG A 26 -16.99 8.54 1.23
N THR A 27 -17.91 8.75 2.17
CA THR A 27 -19.15 9.50 1.91
C THR A 27 -19.03 10.99 2.14
N GLN A 28 -18.32 11.42 3.19
CA GLN A 28 -18.18 12.83 3.56
C GLN A 28 -16.72 13.34 3.56
N GLY A 29 -15.76 12.43 3.35
CA GLY A 29 -14.35 12.76 3.31
C GLY A 29 -13.64 12.64 4.66
N PHE A 30 -12.31 12.46 4.61
CA PHE A 30 -11.47 12.29 5.80
C PHE A 30 -11.50 13.53 6.73
N GLU A 31 -11.34 14.73 6.17
CA GLU A 31 -11.24 15.97 6.96
C GLU A 31 -12.56 16.28 7.68
N ALA A 32 -13.69 16.15 7.01
CA ALA A 32 -15.00 16.47 7.58
C ALA A 32 -15.49 15.45 8.63
N THR A 33 -14.93 14.24 8.65
CA THR A 33 -15.33 13.18 9.59
C THR A 33 -14.74 13.42 10.97
N THR A 34 -15.56 13.26 12.01
CA THR A 34 -15.16 13.37 13.42
C THR A 34 -15.18 12.02 14.13
N MET A 35 -14.38 11.88 15.19
CA MET A 35 -14.39 10.68 16.05
C MET A 35 -15.75 10.41 16.68
N ARG A 36 -16.55 11.45 16.93
CA ARG A 36 -17.91 11.32 17.48
C ARG A 36 -18.87 10.70 16.47
N GLU A 37 -18.80 11.11 15.22
CA GLU A 37 -19.60 10.50 14.13
C GLU A 37 -19.21 9.05 13.88
N ILE A 38 -17.90 8.75 13.92
CA ILE A 38 -17.39 7.38 13.80
C ILE A 38 -17.94 6.50 14.94
N ALA A 39 -17.90 6.99 16.19
CA ALA A 39 -18.42 6.27 17.34
C ALA A 39 -19.94 6.01 17.21
N ALA A 40 -20.71 7.04 16.83
CA ALA A 40 -22.14 6.93 16.61
C ALA A 40 -22.46 5.90 15.51
N LYS A 41 -21.75 5.92 14.38
CA LYS A 41 -21.95 4.99 13.28
C LYS A 41 -21.53 3.55 13.62
N ALA A 42 -20.53 3.39 14.48
CA ALA A 42 -20.08 2.08 14.96
C ALA A 42 -20.95 1.52 16.10
N ASP A 43 -21.95 2.27 16.54
CA ASP A 43 -22.78 1.95 17.71
C ASP A 43 -21.95 1.68 18.97
N VAL A 44 -21.05 2.62 19.27
CA VAL A 44 -20.21 2.61 20.49
C VAL A 44 -20.19 3.99 21.15
N ALA A 45 -19.91 4.02 22.45
CA ALA A 45 -19.67 5.28 23.14
C ALA A 45 -18.43 5.99 22.58
N THR A 46 -18.44 7.33 22.50
CA THR A 46 -17.31 8.13 21.99
C THR A 46 -16.01 7.83 22.74
N GLY A 47 -16.09 7.65 24.08
CA GLY A 47 -14.92 7.25 24.89
C GLY A 47 -14.35 5.87 24.49
N ALA A 48 -15.22 4.94 24.07
CA ALA A 48 -14.77 3.65 23.56
C ALA A 48 -14.05 3.81 22.22
N ALA A 49 -14.53 4.64 21.30
CA ALA A 49 -13.83 4.90 20.05
C ALA A 49 -12.42 5.46 20.29
N TYR A 50 -12.25 6.43 21.19
CA TYR A 50 -10.95 6.97 21.57
C TYR A 50 -10.05 5.97 22.29
N TYR A 51 -10.61 5.02 23.03
CA TYR A 51 -9.86 3.93 23.66
C TYR A 51 -9.20 3.02 22.62
N TYR A 52 -9.91 2.69 21.51
CA TYR A 52 -9.37 1.88 20.43
C TYR A 52 -8.47 2.66 19.48
N PHE A 53 -8.84 3.89 19.16
CA PHE A 53 -8.14 4.74 18.20
C PHE A 53 -8.08 6.18 18.74
N PRO A 54 -6.91 6.61 19.21
CA PRO A 54 -6.76 7.95 19.82
C PRO A 54 -6.95 9.10 18.81
N SER A 55 -6.92 8.82 17.52
CA SER A 55 -7.10 9.81 16.45
C SER A 55 -7.59 9.15 15.15
N LYS A 56 -8.00 9.97 14.17
CA LYS A 56 -8.31 9.51 12.82
C LYS A 56 -7.06 8.91 12.15
N ASP A 57 -5.87 9.44 12.41
CA ASP A 57 -4.62 8.89 11.88
C ASP A 57 -4.35 7.47 12.40
N ALA A 58 -4.67 7.20 13.68
CA ALA A 58 -4.59 5.85 14.23
C ALA A 58 -5.54 4.87 13.53
N ILE A 59 -6.72 5.34 13.10
CA ILE A 59 -7.64 4.55 12.27
C ILE A 59 -7.03 4.29 10.88
N VAL A 60 -6.39 5.29 10.27
CA VAL A 60 -5.69 5.11 8.98
C VAL A 60 -4.54 4.10 9.10
N MET A 61 -3.77 4.15 10.19
CA MET A 61 -2.72 3.16 10.44
C MET A 61 -3.29 1.73 10.59
N ALA A 62 -4.44 1.58 11.26
CA ALA A 62 -5.14 0.30 11.35
C ALA A 62 -5.70 -0.16 9.99
N PHE A 63 -6.16 0.77 9.16
CA PHE A 63 -6.55 0.49 7.77
C PHE A 63 -5.36 -0.01 6.95
N TYR A 64 -4.19 0.62 7.06
CA TYR A 64 -2.98 0.14 6.39
C TYR A 64 -2.60 -1.27 6.87
N GLN A 65 -2.59 -1.50 8.18
CA GLN A 65 -2.28 -2.83 8.73
C GLN A 65 -3.22 -3.90 8.16
N ARG A 66 -4.54 -3.66 8.20
CA ARG A 66 -5.52 -4.59 7.63
C ARG A 66 -5.30 -4.82 6.14
N ALA A 67 -5.05 -3.77 5.39
CA ALA A 67 -4.78 -3.86 3.96
C ALA A 67 -3.52 -4.71 3.66
N PHE A 68 -2.46 -4.54 4.44
CA PHE A 68 -1.25 -5.35 4.29
C PHE A 68 -1.50 -6.83 4.63
N ASP A 69 -2.19 -7.11 5.74
CA ASP A 69 -2.53 -8.48 6.16
C ASP A 69 -3.35 -9.21 5.07
N GLU A 70 -4.28 -8.50 4.42
CA GLU A 70 -5.14 -9.04 3.37
C GLU A 70 -4.42 -9.16 2.01
N MET A 71 -3.53 -8.22 1.68
CA MET A 71 -2.81 -8.22 0.40
C MET A 71 -1.63 -9.19 0.35
N GLN A 72 -0.94 -9.39 1.48
CA GLN A 72 0.30 -10.17 1.51
C GLN A 72 0.16 -11.56 0.87
N PRO A 73 -0.82 -12.42 1.23
CA PRO A 73 -0.96 -13.72 0.60
C PRO A 73 -1.30 -13.63 -0.88
N ARG A 74 -2.10 -12.65 -1.29
CA ARG A 74 -2.47 -12.41 -2.70
C ARG A 74 -1.29 -11.95 -3.54
N ILE A 75 -0.42 -11.09 -2.97
CA ILE A 75 0.80 -10.64 -3.63
C ILE A 75 1.76 -11.82 -3.81
N GLN A 76 1.93 -12.64 -2.78
CA GLN A 76 2.80 -13.81 -2.85
C GLN A 76 2.34 -14.77 -3.95
N GLU A 77 1.06 -15.15 -3.97
CA GLU A 77 0.46 -16.01 -4.99
C GLU A 77 0.62 -15.43 -6.41
N ALA A 78 0.36 -14.12 -6.55
CA ALA A 78 0.45 -13.43 -7.83
C ALA A 78 1.91 -13.36 -8.35
N MET A 79 2.89 -13.20 -7.46
CA MET A 79 4.31 -13.20 -7.82
C MET A 79 4.81 -14.60 -8.19
N GLU A 80 4.39 -15.64 -7.47
CA GLU A 80 4.74 -17.04 -7.77
C GLU A 80 4.19 -17.49 -9.13
N SER A 81 2.97 -17.03 -9.47
CA SER A 81 2.30 -17.34 -10.74
C SER A 81 2.87 -16.55 -11.93
N ALA A 82 3.63 -15.50 -11.68
CA ALA A 82 4.14 -14.61 -12.73
C ALA A 82 5.57 -15.01 -13.16
N GLY A 83 5.81 -15.04 -14.47
CA GLY A 83 7.13 -15.29 -15.05
C GLY A 83 7.91 -14.00 -15.32
N GLY A 84 9.12 -13.89 -14.74
CA GLY A 84 10.05 -12.80 -15.01
C GLY A 84 9.70 -11.46 -14.32
N LEU A 85 10.63 -10.52 -14.43
CA LEU A 85 10.64 -9.25 -13.71
C LEU A 85 9.38 -8.41 -13.95
N GLU A 86 9.08 -8.13 -15.22
CA GLU A 86 7.97 -7.25 -15.59
C GLU A 86 6.63 -7.80 -15.09
N SER A 87 6.38 -9.09 -15.33
CA SER A 87 5.13 -9.74 -14.93
C SER A 87 4.93 -9.72 -13.41
N ARG A 88 5.99 -9.94 -12.63
CA ARG A 88 5.95 -9.90 -11.16
C ARG A 88 5.69 -8.50 -10.64
N MET A 89 6.35 -7.48 -11.20
CA MET A 89 6.11 -6.07 -10.83
C MET A 89 4.67 -5.65 -11.16
N ARG A 90 4.16 -6.04 -12.35
CA ARG A 90 2.77 -5.78 -12.74
C ARG A 90 1.78 -6.49 -11.81
N ALA A 91 2.06 -7.74 -11.42
CA ALA A 91 1.22 -8.51 -10.51
C ALA A 91 1.10 -7.85 -9.13
N LEU A 92 2.22 -7.38 -8.56
CA LEU A 92 2.24 -6.64 -7.30
C LEU A 92 1.38 -5.37 -7.38
N ILE A 93 1.59 -4.53 -8.40
CA ILE A 93 0.86 -3.27 -8.56
C ILE A 93 -0.63 -3.54 -8.79
N ARG A 94 -0.98 -4.55 -9.59
CA ARG A 94 -2.37 -4.94 -9.85
C ARG A 94 -3.08 -5.33 -8.56
N VAL A 95 -2.50 -6.20 -7.73
CA VAL A 95 -3.10 -6.62 -6.45
C VAL A 95 -3.36 -5.41 -5.55
N LYS A 96 -2.42 -4.46 -5.48
CA LYS A 96 -2.61 -3.23 -4.70
C LYS A 96 -3.76 -2.36 -5.25
N PHE A 97 -3.83 -2.15 -6.55
CA PHE A 97 -4.89 -1.34 -7.15
C PHE A 97 -6.27 -1.99 -7.02
N GLU A 98 -6.36 -3.31 -7.16
CA GLU A 98 -7.60 -4.06 -6.93
C GLU A 98 -8.05 -3.94 -5.47
N HIS A 99 -7.12 -4.09 -4.52
CA HIS A 99 -7.43 -4.03 -3.09
C HIS A 99 -7.86 -2.62 -2.66
N PHE A 100 -7.10 -1.60 -3.05
CA PHE A 100 -7.37 -0.22 -2.66
C PHE A 100 -8.42 0.49 -3.53
N GLY A 101 -8.78 -0.07 -4.68
CA GLY A 101 -9.74 0.53 -5.62
C GLY A 101 -11.04 1.00 -4.97
N PRO A 102 -11.73 0.16 -4.17
CA PRO A 102 -12.94 0.55 -3.44
C PRO A 102 -12.74 1.71 -2.45
N ASN A 103 -11.51 1.90 -1.97
CA ASN A 103 -11.14 2.94 -1.00
C ASN A 103 -10.29 4.06 -1.61
N ARG A 104 -10.23 4.18 -2.96
CA ARG A 104 -9.41 5.19 -3.63
C ARG A 104 -9.79 6.63 -3.22
N ALA A 105 -11.08 6.91 -3.01
CA ALA A 105 -11.54 8.20 -2.52
C ALA A 105 -11.03 8.49 -1.09
N VAL A 106 -10.98 7.47 -0.22
CA VAL A 106 -10.39 7.57 1.13
C VAL A 106 -8.90 7.92 1.03
N LEU A 107 -8.15 7.18 0.20
CA LEU A 107 -6.73 7.43 -0.03
C LEU A 107 -6.48 8.85 -0.58
N ARG A 108 -7.35 9.35 -1.47
CA ARG A 108 -7.26 10.73 -1.97
C ARG A 108 -7.42 11.77 -0.85
N GLY A 109 -8.37 11.55 0.07
CA GLY A 109 -8.55 12.41 1.24
C GLY A 109 -7.36 12.39 2.19
N ILE A 110 -6.72 11.23 2.36
CA ILE A 110 -5.54 11.05 3.21
C ILE A 110 -4.28 11.63 2.54
N LEU A 111 -4.20 11.59 1.19
CA LEU A 111 -3.01 11.99 0.44
C LEU A 111 -2.56 13.43 0.71
N LYS A 112 -3.51 14.33 1.01
CA LYS A 112 -3.20 15.71 1.39
C LYS A 112 -2.25 15.77 2.59
N ASN A 113 -2.49 14.94 3.59
CA ASN A 113 -1.64 14.80 4.77
C ASN A 113 -0.46 13.86 4.52
N GLY A 114 -0.67 12.79 3.75
CA GLY A 114 0.35 11.81 3.38
C GLY A 114 1.48 12.36 2.49
N ALA A 115 1.27 13.50 1.82
CA ALA A 115 2.31 14.17 1.04
C ALA A 115 3.37 14.86 1.92
N ASP A 116 3.05 15.22 3.17
CA ASP A 116 4.01 15.71 4.15
C ASP A 116 4.81 14.52 4.74
N PRO A 117 6.13 14.43 4.52
CA PRO A 117 6.93 13.32 5.04
C PRO A 117 6.91 13.17 6.56
N MET A 118 6.61 14.25 7.29
CA MET A 118 6.55 14.26 8.76
C MET A 118 5.19 13.84 9.30
N HIS A 119 4.15 13.80 8.47
CA HIS A 119 2.83 13.39 8.92
C HIS A 119 2.76 11.87 9.18
N PRO A 120 2.14 11.39 10.28
CA PRO A 120 2.12 9.96 10.65
C PRO A 120 1.63 9.01 9.55
N VAL A 121 0.69 9.43 8.72
CA VAL A 121 0.14 8.59 7.63
C VAL A 121 0.94 8.65 6.34
N SER A 122 2.02 9.45 6.29
CA SER A 122 2.90 9.53 5.12
C SER A 122 3.64 8.20 4.89
N PRO A 123 3.80 7.73 3.65
CA PRO A 123 4.64 6.56 3.36
C PRO A 123 6.11 6.74 3.76
N PHE A 124 6.54 7.98 3.99
CA PHE A 124 7.91 8.34 4.36
C PHE A 124 8.12 8.50 5.86
N SER A 125 7.06 8.55 6.66
CA SER A 125 7.13 8.75 8.12
C SER A 125 7.79 7.57 8.84
N LYS A 126 8.16 7.80 10.11
CA LYS A 126 8.66 6.73 10.99
C LYS A 126 7.55 5.77 11.40
N GLU A 127 6.31 6.23 11.49
CA GLU A 127 5.13 5.44 11.86
C GLU A 127 4.81 4.39 10.79
N THR A 128 4.99 4.73 9.51
CA THR A 128 4.76 3.82 8.39
C THR A 128 5.98 2.97 8.01
N LYS A 129 7.09 3.10 8.73
CA LYS A 129 8.35 2.41 8.42
C LYS A 129 8.16 0.91 8.24
N VAL A 130 7.38 0.26 9.09
CA VAL A 130 7.13 -1.19 9.01
C VAL A 130 6.48 -1.58 7.67
N PHE A 131 5.49 -0.82 7.21
CA PHE A 131 4.83 -1.08 5.93
C PHE A 131 5.77 -0.83 4.76
N ARG A 132 6.56 0.25 4.82
CA ARG A 132 7.58 0.57 3.81
C ARG A 132 8.61 -0.55 3.68
N GLU A 133 9.11 -1.07 4.80
CA GLU A 133 10.09 -2.16 4.81
C GLU A 133 9.50 -3.47 4.25
N MET A 134 8.24 -3.78 4.53
CA MET A 134 7.54 -4.91 3.94
C MET A 134 7.42 -4.75 2.42
N GLU A 135 7.03 -3.58 1.93
CA GLU A 135 6.93 -3.29 0.49
C GLU A 135 8.29 -3.37 -0.21
N ILE A 136 9.34 -2.78 0.37
CA ILE A 136 10.71 -2.91 -0.15
C ILE A 136 11.13 -4.38 -0.18
N GLY A 137 10.70 -5.17 0.82
CA GLY A 137 10.90 -6.63 0.87
C GLY A 137 10.34 -7.35 -0.35
N TRP A 138 9.14 -6.99 -0.83
CA TRP A 138 8.57 -7.57 -2.05
C TRP A 138 9.41 -7.24 -3.29
N PHE A 139 9.88 -6.01 -3.44
CA PHE A 139 10.78 -5.63 -4.54
C PHE A 139 12.13 -6.36 -4.45
N ARG A 140 12.67 -6.53 -3.24
CA ARG A 140 13.90 -7.31 -3.02
C ARG A 140 13.72 -8.77 -3.42
N GLN A 141 12.59 -9.39 -3.06
CA GLN A 141 12.26 -10.75 -3.46
C GLN A 141 12.20 -10.87 -4.99
N ILE A 142 11.45 -9.99 -5.68
CA ILE A 142 11.37 -9.96 -7.14
C ILE A 142 12.78 -9.85 -7.75
N PHE A 143 13.59 -8.94 -7.21
CA PHE A 143 14.95 -8.71 -7.71
C PHE A 143 15.83 -9.95 -7.61
N MET A 144 15.80 -10.61 -6.45
CA MET A 144 16.59 -11.83 -6.18
C MET A 144 16.11 -13.02 -7.03
N GLU A 145 14.81 -13.26 -7.10
CA GLU A 145 14.23 -14.39 -7.82
C GLU A 145 14.34 -14.27 -9.34
N CYS A 146 14.46 -13.04 -9.85
CA CYS A 146 14.76 -12.80 -11.28
C CYS A 146 16.26 -12.83 -11.61
N GLY A 147 17.12 -13.13 -10.63
CA GLY A 147 18.57 -13.22 -10.83
C GLY A 147 19.23 -11.91 -11.25
N LEU A 148 18.59 -10.76 -10.94
CA LEU A 148 19.12 -9.46 -11.32
C LEU A 148 20.39 -9.14 -10.55
N ARG A 149 21.39 -8.65 -11.26
CA ARG A 149 22.68 -8.18 -10.71
C ARG A 149 22.93 -6.76 -11.16
N MET A 150 23.41 -5.92 -10.25
CA MET A 150 23.74 -4.52 -10.53
C MET A 150 25.17 -4.21 -10.09
N PRO A 151 25.83 -3.23 -10.72
CA PRO A 151 27.18 -2.81 -10.33
C PRO A 151 27.19 -2.20 -8.92
N GLY A 152 28.14 -2.62 -8.07
CA GLY A 152 28.44 -2.00 -6.77
C GLY A 152 27.24 -1.89 -5.85
N ASP A 153 27.11 -0.75 -5.18
CA ASP A 153 26.05 -0.48 -4.17
C ASP A 153 24.65 -0.37 -4.77
N LEU A 154 24.53 -0.26 -6.10
CA LEU A 154 23.23 -0.15 -6.77
C LEU A 154 22.38 -1.40 -6.56
N GLU A 155 22.99 -2.59 -6.49
CA GLU A 155 22.27 -3.84 -6.20
C GLU A 155 21.52 -3.78 -4.86
N THR A 156 22.16 -3.25 -3.84
CA THR A 156 21.56 -3.11 -2.51
C THR A 156 20.44 -2.05 -2.46
N ARG A 157 20.61 -0.97 -3.25
CA ARG A 157 19.68 0.17 -3.26
C ARG A 157 18.49 0.01 -4.22
N MET A 158 18.59 -0.87 -5.19
CA MET A 158 17.56 -1.00 -6.25
C MET A 158 16.16 -1.31 -5.70
N PRO A 159 15.95 -2.17 -4.69
CA PRO A 159 14.63 -2.38 -4.12
C PRO A 159 13.99 -1.11 -3.55
N GLU A 160 14.78 -0.22 -2.94
CA GLU A 160 14.31 1.09 -2.44
C GLU A 160 13.94 2.01 -3.60
N VAL A 161 14.74 2.04 -4.68
CA VAL A 161 14.45 2.83 -5.89
C VAL A 161 13.16 2.36 -6.55
N LEU A 162 12.96 1.04 -6.67
CA LEU A 162 11.72 0.49 -7.23
C LEU A 162 10.51 0.80 -6.36
N TRP A 163 10.67 0.77 -5.03
CA TRP A 163 9.63 1.20 -4.11
C TRP A 163 9.27 2.68 -4.29
N LEU A 164 10.25 3.59 -4.43
CA LEU A 164 10.01 5.01 -4.69
C LEU A 164 9.24 5.24 -6.00
N LEU A 165 9.63 4.56 -7.08
CA LEU A 165 8.92 4.61 -8.35
C LEU A 165 7.48 4.10 -8.20
N HIS A 166 7.30 2.99 -7.48
CA HIS A 166 5.98 2.44 -7.19
C HIS A 166 5.10 3.41 -6.39
N ILE A 167 5.62 4.06 -5.34
CA ILE A 167 4.87 5.09 -4.58
C ILE A 167 4.46 6.24 -5.49
N GLY A 168 5.33 6.68 -6.40
CA GLY A 168 4.99 7.68 -7.42
C GLY A 168 3.81 7.25 -8.30
N VAL A 169 3.80 5.99 -8.74
CA VAL A 169 2.69 5.42 -9.51
C VAL A 169 1.39 5.33 -8.68
N VAL A 170 1.48 4.98 -7.40
CA VAL A 170 0.32 4.95 -6.50
C VAL A 170 -0.26 6.36 -6.32
N PHE A 171 0.56 7.37 -6.12
CA PHE A 171 0.12 8.76 -6.00
C PHE A 171 -0.53 9.25 -7.30
N PHE A 172 0.08 8.94 -8.44
CA PHE A 172 -0.50 9.24 -9.74
C PHE A 172 -1.86 8.57 -9.92
N TRP A 173 -1.97 7.28 -9.58
CA TRP A 173 -3.22 6.53 -9.64
C TRP A 173 -4.31 7.12 -8.73
N ILE A 174 -3.97 7.55 -7.51
CA ILE A 174 -4.93 8.19 -6.61
C ILE A 174 -5.46 9.49 -7.22
N ALA A 175 -4.62 10.27 -7.90
CA ALA A 175 -4.96 11.55 -8.51
C ALA A 175 -5.61 11.44 -9.90
N ASP A 176 -5.50 10.28 -10.58
CA ASP A 176 -5.94 10.10 -11.97
C ASP A 176 -7.47 10.12 -12.11
N ASP A 177 -8.02 11.20 -12.67
CA ASP A 177 -9.46 11.39 -12.93
C ASP A 177 -9.88 10.98 -14.33
N SER A 178 -8.96 10.40 -15.15
CA SER A 178 -9.29 9.90 -16.47
C SER A 178 -10.24 8.70 -16.40
N ALA A 179 -11.05 8.53 -17.45
CA ALA A 179 -12.00 7.44 -17.55
C ALA A 179 -11.31 6.07 -17.32
N ARG A 180 -11.79 5.31 -16.35
CA ARG A 180 -11.23 3.99 -15.96
C ARG A 180 -9.73 4.01 -15.65
N GLN A 181 -9.21 5.13 -15.16
CA GLN A 181 -7.78 5.38 -14.88
C GLN A 181 -6.89 5.08 -16.12
N ALA A 182 -7.31 5.55 -17.29
CA ALA A 182 -6.63 5.28 -18.56
C ALA A 182 -5.19 5.84 -18.58
N ASN A 183 -4.95 7.00 -17.93
CA ASN A 183 -3.62 7.59 -17.85
C ASN A 183 -2.68 6.75 -16.98
N THR A 184 -3.17 6.21 -15.87
CA THR A 184 -2.39 5.31 -15.00
C THR A 184 -2.03 4.01 -15.73
N LYS A 185 -2.97 3.43 -16.47
CA LYS A 185 -2.71 2.22 -17.28
C LYS A 185 -1.62 2.48 -18.31
N ARG A 186 -1.73 3.60 -19.05
CA ARG A 186 -0.70 3.99 -20.04
C ARG A 186 0.66 4.23 -19.40
N LEU A 187 0.67 4.93 -18.24
CA LEU A 187 1.92 5.14 -17.48
C LEU A 187 2.55 3.81 -17.06
N LEU A 188 1.76 2.86 -16.55
CA LEU A 188 2.24 1.54 -16.18
C LEU A 188 2.80 0.78 -17.38
N ASP A 189 2.11 0.78 -18.52
CA ASP A 189 2.54 0.06 -19.71
C ASP A 189 3.86 0.63 -20.26
N GLN A 190 3.94 1.93 -20.42
CA GLN A 190 5.14 2.59 -20.94
C GLN A 190 6.27 2.60 -19.91
N GLY A 191 5.99 2.95 -18.66
CA GLY A 191 6.97 3.03 -17.58
C GLY A 191 7.58 1.67 -17.25
N MET A 192 6.76 0.61 -17.21
CA MET A 192 7.25 -0.73 -16.91
C MET A 192 8.22 -1.22 -17.98
N ASN A 193 7.89 -1.04 -19.26
CA ASN A 193 8.78 -1.37 -20.37
C ASN A 193 10.11 -0.61 -20.28
N THR A 194 10.07 0.67 -19.94
CA THR A 194 11.28 1.50 -19.77
C THR A 194 12.12 1.02 -18.58
N VAL A 195 11.50 0.82 -17.41
CA VAL A 195 12.21 0.38 -16.19
C VAL A 195 12.86 -1.00 -16.41
N THR A 196 12.13 -1.94 -17.00
CA THR A 196 12.68 -3.30 -17.26
C THR A 196 13.80 -3.27 -18.29
N ALA A 197 13.71 -2.44 -19.33
CA ALA A 197 14.79 -2.25 -20.30
C ALA A 197 16.06 -1.65 -19.65
N LEU A 198 15.89 -0.62 -18.81
CA LEU A 198 17.01 -0.01 -18.07
C LEU A 198 17.67 -1.00 -17.11
N LEU A 199 16.89 -1.79 -16.38
CA LEU A 199 17.43 -2.82 -15.47
C LEU A 199 18.21 -3.89 -16.21
N ARG A 200 17.75 -4.33 -17.37
CA ARG A 200 18.47 -5.28 -18.24
C ARG A 200 19.77 -4.70 -18.80
N LEU A 201 19.78 -3.42 -19.15
CA LEU A 201 20.98 -2.73 -19.66
C LEU A 201 22.02 -2.52 -18.57
N ALA A 202 21.60 -2.25 -17.34
CA ALA A 202 22.49 -2.02 -16.21
C ALA A 202 23.07 -3.32 -15.62
N GLY A 203 22.46 -4.48 -15.90
CA GLY A 203 22.96 -5.79 -15.46
C GLY A 203 24.22 -6.24 -16.19
N PRO A 204 25.01 -7.16 -15.59
CA PRO A 204 26.17 -7.77 -16.26
C PRO A 204 25.78 -8.46 -17.57
N ALA A 205 26.69 -8.51 -18.52
CA ALA A 205 26.48 -9.09 -19.88
C ALA A 205 25.94 -10.54 -19.86
N ALA A 206 26.30 -11.33 -18.85
CA ALA A 206 25.85 -12.73 -18.68
C ALA A 206 24.32 -12.88 -18.46
N VAL A 207 23.60 -11.84 -18.02
CA VAL A 207 22.15 -11.89 -17.85
C VAL A 207 21.41 -11.51 -19.14
N ARG A 208 22.12 -10.93 -20.12
CA ARG A 208 21.55 -10.50 -21.41
C ARG A 208 21.30 -11.66 -22.38
N GLU A 209 22.01 -12.77 -22.20
CA GLU A 209 21.94 -13.94 -23.11
C GLU A 209 20.92 -15.00 -22.68
N ALA A 210 20.34 -14.88 -21.46
CA ALA A 210 19.38 -15.85 -20.91
C ALA A 210 17.90 -15.39 -21.03
N SER A 211 17.61 -14.43 -21.92
CA SER A 211 16.26 -13.88 -22.17
C SER A 211 15.82 -14.18 -23.62
#